data_f0bab6039ab9da736107bb9028e96ac5
#
_entry.id   f0bab6039ab9da736107bb9028e96ac5
#
_cell.length_a   1.000
_cell.length_b   1.000
_cell.length_c   1.000
_cell.angle_alpha   90.00
_cell.angle_beta   90.00
_cell.angle_gamma   90.00
#
_symmetry.space_group_name_H-M   'P 1'
#
loop_
_entity.id
_entity.type
_entity.pdbx_description
1 polymer ?
#
loop_
_entity_poly.entity_id
_entity_poly.type
_entity_poly.pdbx_seq_one_letter_code
_entity_poly.pdbx_strand_id
1 'polypeptide(L)'
;FPAPADIVVLQAEIPEAANAEALTWAHSFGARVLLNLAPARPTDAAFMARVDVLVVNETEAGLALGMPAPASPTEAIGVARALRGLGPKHVMVTLGADGAAWASGSEAGHCPALTLGEAVDTTGAGDACVGALAAAMALGKPFTEAVSDGIRAGSTAVLAPGAAPSYATLPRVTRA
;
A
#
# COMPACT_ATOMS: atom_id res chain seq x y z
N PHE A 1 7.65 21.70 5.64
CA PHE A 1 8.40 20.56 5.09
C PHE A 1 9.58 21.06 4.25
N PRO A 2 10.77 20.47 4.36
CA PRO A 2 12.01 21.10 3.89
C PRO A 2 12.30 20.95 2.40
N ALA A 3 11.66 20.04 1.68
CA ALA A 3 11.92 19.80 0.25
C ALA A 3 10.73 19.16 -0.47
N PRO A 4 10.59 19.38 -1.80
CA PRO A 4 9.67 18.61 -2.64
C PRO A 4 9.99 17.12 -2.60
N ALA A 5 8.97 16.28 -2.74
CA ALA A 5 9.07 14.83 -2.83
C ALA A 5 8.28 14.32 -4.05
N ASP A 6 8.65 13.17 -4.60
CA ASP A 6 7.92 12.54 -5.70
C ASP A 6 6.65 11.83 -5.19
N ILE A 7 6.71 11.35 -3.94
CA ILE A 7 5.61 10.65 -3.26
C ILE A 7 5.66 10.94 -1.75
N VAL A 8 4.49 11.12 -1.15
CA VAL A 8 4.30 11.28 0.29
C VAL A 8 3.50 10.08 0.79
N VAL A 9 4.04 9.40 1.80
CA VAL A 9 3.38 8.25 2.43
C VAL A 9 2.70 8.72 3.71
N LEU A 10 1.41 8.44 3.82
CA LEU A 10 0.57 8.74 4.97
C LEU A 10 0.07 7.45 5.61
N GLN A 11 -0.20 7.48 6.91
CA GLN A 11 -0.80 6.40 7.68
C GLN A 11 -1.94 6.93 8.55
N ALA A 12 -2.80 6.04 9.07
CA ALA A 12 -3.91 6.43 9.93
C ALA A 12 -3.53 6.51 11.44
N GLU A 13 -2.25 6.50 11.77
CA GLU A 13 -1.73 6.55 13.16
C GLU A 13 -1.57 7.98 13.70
N ILE A 14 -1.73 9.00 12.86
CA ILE A 14 -1.68 10.41 13.24
C ILE A 14 -3.06 11.06 13.12
N PRO A 15 -3.30 12.23 13.72
CA PRO A 15 -4.56 12.95 13.58
C PRO A 15 -4.93 13.20 12.10
N GLU A 16 -6.21 13.08 11.79
CA GLU A 16 -6.72 13.27 10.43
C GLU A 16 -6.40 14.66 9.86
N ALA A 17 -6.47 15.70 10.71
CA ALA A 17 -6.09 17.05 10.31
C ALA A 17 -4.63 17.14 9.84
N ALA A 18 -3.71 16.43 10.49
CA ALA A 18 -2.30 16.39 10.08
C ALA A 18 -2.14 15.68 8.72
N ASN A 19 -2.88 14.60 8.48
CA ASN A 19 -2.91 13.94 7.17
C ASN A 19 -3.48 14.86 6.09
N ALA A 20 -4.54 15.62 6.39
CA ALA A 20 -5.15 16.57 5.45
C ALA A 20 -4.20 17.72 5.08
N GLU A 21 -3.44 18.23 6.04
CA GLU A 21 -2.39 19.22 5.80
C GLU A 21 -1.25 18.65 4.95
N ALA A 22 -0.75 17.46 5.30
CA ALA A 22 0.32 16.80 4.56
C ALA A 22 -0.10 16.48 3.12
N LEU A 23 -1.33 16.05 2.89
CA LEU A 23 -1.90 15.82 1.56
C LEU A 23 -2.00 17.14 0.76
N THR A 24 -2.43 18.22 1.39
CA THR A 24 -2.52 19.54 0.74
C THR A 24 -1.13 20.06 0.39
N TRP A 25 -0.17 19.90 1.29
CA TRP A 25 1.24 20.23 1.05
C TRP A 25 1.81 19.40 -0.11
N ALA A 26 1.63 18.07 -0.11
CA ALA A 26 2.11 17.19 -1.18
C ALA A 26 1.62 17.65 -2.56
N HIS A 27 0.34 17.94 -2.69
CA HIS A 27 -0.24 18.39 -3.96
C HIS A 27 0.24 19.78 -4.40
N SER A 28 0.67 20.64 -3.47
CA SER A 28 1.14 21.99 -3.82
C SER A 28 2.40 21.99 -4.68
N PHE A 29 3.16 20.89 -4.70
CA PHE A 29 4.34 20.73 -5.56
C PHE A 29 4.28 19.47 -6.45
N GLY A 30 3.08 18.88 -6.60
CA GLY A 30 2.83 17.80 -7.55
C GLY A 30 3.25 16.40 -7.08
N ALA A 31 3.50 16.20 -5.78
CA ALA A 31 3.77 14.87 -5.25
C ALA A 31 2.52 13.99 -5.29
N ARG A 32 2.73 12.70 -5.52
CA ARG A 32 1.71 11.68 -5.33
C ARG A 32 1.52 11.38 -3.85
N VAL A 33 0.31 11.01 -3.45
CA VAL A 33 0.00 10.63 -2.07
C VAL A 33 -0.35 9.15 -2.03
N LEU A 34 0.42 8.38 -1.25
CA LEU A 34 0.12 7.01 -0.88
C LEU A 34 -0.42 7.01 0.55
N LEU A 35 -1.65 6.53 0.73
CA LEU A 35 -2.25 6.31 2.05
C LEU A 35 -2.21 4.81 2.38
N ASN A 36 -1.45 4.43 3.40
CA ASN A 36 -1.63 3.16 4.09
C ASN A 36 -2.67 3.37 5.20
N LEU A 37 -3.93 2.95 4.95
CA LEU A 37 -5.05 3.16 5.88
C LEU A 37 -5.01 2.13 7.03
N ALA A 38 -3.96 2.17 7.78
CA ALA A 38 -3.69 1.33 8.94
C ALA A 38 -3.49 2.21 10.21
N PRO A 39 -4.26 2.01 11.29
CA PRO A 39 -5.49 1.18 11.35
C PRO A 39 -6.62 1.80 10.52
N ALA A 40 -7.51 0.93 9.99
CA ALA A 40 -8.67 1.42 9.23
C ALA A 40 -9.60 2.24 10.13
N ARG A 41 -10.04 3.36 9.58
CA ARG A 41 -11.04 4.25 10.20
C ARG A 41 -11.93 4.85 9.11
N PRO A 42 -13.14 5.29 9.44
CA PRO A 42 -13.95 6.09 8.52
C PRO A 42 -13.13 7.27 8.00
N THR A 43 -13.11 7.45 6.71
CA THR A 43 -12.33 8.51 6.05
C THR A 43 -13.27 9.30 5.15
N ASP A 44 -13.14 10.63 5.16
CA ASP A 44 -13.94 11.51 4.34
C ASP A 44 -13.74 11.23 2.84
N ALA A 45 -14.85 11.21 2.08
CA ALA A 45 -14.82 10.96 0.65
C ALA A 45 -14.00 12.01 -0.13
N ALA A 46 -14.02 13.27 0.31
CA ALA A 46 -13.23 14.31 -0.31
C ALA A 46 -11.72 14.12 -0.07
N PHE A 47 -11.33 13.55 1.09
CA PHE A 47 -9.95 13.15 1.35
C PHE A 47 -9.55 11.97 0.45
N MET A 48 -10.38 10.91 0.38
CA MET A 48 -10.12 9.72 -0.43
C MET A 48 -9.98 10.04 -1.92
N ALA A 49 -10.77 10.96 -2.45
CA ALA A 49 -10.70 11.41 -3.84
C ALA A 49 -9.36 12.08 -4.22
N ARG A 50 -8.56 12.49 -3.21
CA ARG A 50 -7.26 13.12 -3.39
C ARG A 50 -6.09 12.16 -3.17
N VAL A 51 -6.35 10.91 -2.78
CA VAL A 51 -5.34 9.87 -2.61
C VAL A 51 -4.99 9.26 -3.97
N ASP A 52 -3.70 9.20 -4.30
CA ASP A 52 -3.27 8.55 -5.55
C ASP A 52 -3.22 7.03 -5.39
N VAL A 53 -2.72 6.54 -4.25
CA VAL A 53 -2.59 5.12 -3.95
C VAL A 53 -3.15 4.83 -2.58
N LEU A 54 -4.10 3.90 -2.49
CA LEU A 54 -4.61 3.36 -1.24
C LEU A 54 -4.01 1.96 -1.02
N VAL A 55 -3.43 1.74 0.15
CA VAL A 55 -2.98 0.42 0.62
C VAL A 55 -3.73 0.06 1.89
N VAL A 56 -4.28 -1.15 1.93
CA VAL A 56 -5.01 -1.74 3.06
C VAL A 56 -4.72 -3.24 3.13
N ASN A 57 -4.90 -3.85 4.30
CA ASN A 57 -5.00 -5.31 4.41
C ASN A 57 -6.46 -5.77 4.25
N GLU A 58 -6.70 -7.10 4.32
CA GLU A 58 -8.04 -7.71 4.16
C GLU A 58 -9.06 -7.13 5.15
N THR A 59 -8.66 -7.04 6.42
CA THR A 59 -9.53 -6.56 7.50
C THR A 59 -9.86 -5.09 7.30
N GLU A 60 -8.85 -4.28 7.01
CA GLU A 60 -8.99 -2.85 6.77
C GLU A 60 -9.84 -2.56 5.53
N ALA A 61 -9.68 -3.37 4.48
CA ALA A 61 -10.48 -3.28 3.27
C ALA A 61 -11.98 -3.52 3.55
N GLY A 62 -12.28 -4.57 4.34
CA GLY A 62 -13.64 -4.86 4.76
C GLY A 62 -14.23 -3.71 5.59
N LEU A 63 -13.48 -3.19 6.57
CA LEU A 63 -13.90 -2.05 7.39
C LEU A 63 -14.16 -0.79 6.56
N ALA A 64 -13.29 -0.49 5.60
CA ALA A 64 -13.42 0.70 4.74
C ALA A 64 -14.67 0.65 3.85
N LEU A 65 -15.12 -0.53 3.47
CA LEU A 65 -16.32 -0.75 2.65
C LEU A 65 -17.57 -1.10 3.46
N GLY A 66 -17.45 -1.30 4.79
CA GLY A 66 -18.57 -1.75 5.63
C GLY A 66 -19.04 -3.17 5.29
N MET A 67 -18.13 -4.06 4.90
CA MET A 67 -18.40 -5.44 4.51
C MET A 67 -17.40 -6.42 5.16
N PRO A 68 -17.66 -7.73 5.14
CA PRO A 68 -16.68 -8.73 5.58
C PRO A 68 -15.37 -8.63 4.80
N ALA A 69 -14.26 -8.99 5.46
CA ALA A 69 -12.97 -9.10 4.79
C ALA A 69 -13.04 -10.15 3.65
N PRO A 70 -12.35 -9.93 2.52
CA PRO A 70 -12.32 -10.89 1.43
C PRO A 70 -11.70 -12.22 1.91
N ALA A 71 -12.31 -13.34 1.54
CA ALA A 71 -11.87 -14.68 1.92
C ALA A 71 -10.97 -15.35 0.87
N SER A 72 -10.72 -14.68 -0.26
CA SER A 72 -9.89 -15.20 -1.35
C SER A 72 -9.27 -14.09 -2.18
N PRO A 73 -8.16 -14.37 -2.91
CA PRO A 73 -7.59 -13.41 -3.84
C PRO A 73 -8.58 -12.94 -4.92
N THR A 74 -9.49 -13.80 -5.36
CA THR A 74 -10.52 -13.44 -6.34
C THR A 74 -11.51 -12.42 -5.77
N GLU A 75 -11.98 -12.62 -4.54
CA GLU A 75 -12.82 -11.64 -3.85
C GLU A 75 -12.08 -10.32 -3.61
N ALA A 76 -10.81 -10.40 -3.22
CA ALA A 76 -9.99 -9.23 -2.96
C ALA A 76 -9.79 -8.35 -4.20
N ILE A 77 -9.75 -8.93 -5.42
CA ILE A 77 -9.75 -8.16 -6.67
C ILE A 77 -11.04 -7.32 -6.79
N GLY A 78 -12.20 -7.91 -6.46
CA GLY A 78 -13.48 -7.20 -6.43
C GLY A 78 -13.49 -6.07 -5.42
N VAL A 79 -12.94 -6.34 -4.21
CA VAL A 79 -12.78 -5.37 -3.12
C VAL A 79 -11.85 -4.22 -3.54
N ALA A 80 -10.71 -4.52 -4.19
CA ALA A 80 -9.79 -3.49 -4.68
C ALA A 80 -10.47 -2.55 -5.70
N ARG A 81 -11.32 -3.09 -6.59
CA ARG A 81 -12.11 -2.29 -7.53
C ARG A 81 -13.14 -1.41 -6.82
N ALA A 82 -13.83 -1.95 -5.81
CA ALA A 82 -14.80 -1.20 -5.02
C ALA A 82 -14.14 -0.04 -4.25
N LEU A 83 -13.01 -0.31 -3.59
CA LEU A 83 -12.21 0.71 -2.90
C LEU A 83 -11.72 1.81 -3.85
N ARG A 84 -11.30 1.42 -5.07
CA ARG A 84 -10.92 2.40 -6.09
C ARG A 84 -12.10 3.30 -6.48
N GLY A 85 -13.32 2.78 -6.46
CA GLY A 85 -14.55 3.56 -6.68
C GLY A 85 -14.78 4.66 -5.64
N LEU A 86 -14.10 4.64 -4.49
CA LEU A 86 -14.14 5.69 -3.48
C LEU A 86 -13.25 6.91 -3.82
N GLY A 87 -12.44 6.83 -4.88
CA GLY A 87 -11.65 7.97 -5.35
C GLY A 87 -10.17 7.71 -5.66
N PRO A 88 -9.46 6.82 -4.95
CA PRO A 88 -8.05 6.56 -5.22
C PRO A 88 -7.81 6.10 -6.67
N LYS A 89 -6.68 6.55 -7.26
CA LYS A 89 -6.32 6.15 -8.64
C LYS A 89 -5.89 4.69 -8.71
N HIS A 90 -5.19 4.24 -7.66
CA HIS A 90 -4.65 2.89 -7.51
C HIS A 90 -5.01 2.35 -6.13
N VAL A 91 -5.29 1.07 -6.05
CA VAL A 91 -5.55 0.37 -4.78
C VAL A 91 -4.75 -0.92 -4.73
N MET A 92 -4.16 -1.21 -3.58
CA MET A 92 -3.53 -2.48 -3.23
C MET A 92 -4.15 -3.01 -1.94
N VAL A 93 -4.63 -4.25 -1.98
CA VAL A 93 -5.14 -4.99 -0.81
C VAL A 93 -4.14 -6.09 -0.53
N THR A 94 -3.39 -6.00 0.57
CA THR A 94 -2.44 -7.03 0.98
C THR A 94 -3.17 -8.22 1.59
N LEU A 95 -2.71 -9.44 1.29
CA LEU A 95 -3.35 -10.71 1.61
C LEU A 95 -2.38 -11.65 2.37
N GLY A 96 -1.44 -11.09 3.11
CA GLY A 96 -0.44 -11.86 3.84
C GLY A 96 0.30 -12.86 2.94
N ALA A 97 0.18 -14.15 3.25
CA ALA A 97 0.84 -15.23 2.50
C ALA A 97 0.30 -15.39 1.07
N ASP A 98 -0.87 -14.88 0.77
CA ASP A 98 -1.47 -14.92 -0.57
C ASP A 98 -1.02 -13.74 -1.47
N GLY A 99 -0.18 -12.83 -0.97
CA GLY A 99 0.35 -11.71 -1.74
C GLY A 99 -0.52 -10.46 -1.70
N ALA A 100 -0.97 -9.93 -2.84
CA ALA A 100 -1.87 -8.77 -2.89
C ALA A 100 -2.78 -8.78 -4.11
N ALA A 101 -4.02 -8.31 -3.92
CA ALA A 101 -4.88 -7.88 -5.01
C ALA A 101 -4.70 -6.39 -5.29
N TRP A 102 -4.91 -5.97 -6.52
CA TRP A 102 -4.76 -4.58 -6.92
C TRP A 102 -5.79 -4.14 -7.95
N ALA A 103 -6.05 -2.83 -8.01
CA ALA A 103 -6.85 -2.21 -9.05
C ALA A 103 -6.21 -0.87 -9.50
N SER A 104 -6.17 -0.61 -10.81
CA SER A 104 -5.58 0.57 -11.43
C SER A 104 -6.25 0.87 -12.76
N GLY A 105 -6.83 2.04 -12.93
CA GLY A 105 -7.60 2.34 -14.14
C GLY A 105 -8.74 1.34 -14.34
N SER A 106 -8.82 0.73 -15.51
CA SER A 106 -9.78 -0.35 -15.84
C SER A 106 -9.26 -1.74 -15.44
N GLU A 107 -7.97 -1.86 -15.12
CA GLU A 107 -7.31 -3.13 -14.81
C GLU A 107 -7.39 -3.47 -13.33
N ALA A 108 -7.40 -4.76 -13.04
CA ALA A 108 -7.24 -5.28 -11.68
C ALA A 108 -6.70 -6.71 -11.77
N GLY A 109 -5.97 -7.13 -10.75
CA GLY A 109 -5.35 -8.44 -10.73
C GLY A 109 -4.84 -8.82 -9.35
N HIS A 110 -4.10 -9.91 -9.33
CA HIS A 110 -3.47 -10.46 -8.14
C HIS A 110 -1.98 -10.68 -8.40
N CYS A 111 -1.16 -10.33 -7.43
CA CYS A 111 0.27 -10.61 -7.38
C CYS A 111 0.52 -11.57 -6.22
N PRO A 112 0.91 -12.84 -6.47
CA PRO A 112 1.15 -13.80 -5.41
C PRO A 112 2.37 -13.44 -4.58
N ALA A 113 2.38 -13.82 -3.30
CA ALA A 113 3.55 -13.72 -2.45
C ALA A 113 4.68 -14.63 -2.97
N LEU A 114 5.93 -14.27 -2.67
CA LEU A 114 7.07 -15.10 -3.01
C LEU A 114 7.35 -16.08 -1.89
N THR A 115 7.46 -17.36 -2.22
CA THR A 115 7.88 -18.40 -1.28
C THR A 115 9.42 -18.43 -1.25
N LEU A 116 10.02 -17.63 -0.35
CA LEU A 116 11.47 -17.48 -0.22
C LEU A 116 12.06 -18.30 0.93
N GLY A 117 11.22 -18.89 1.79
CA GLY A 117 11.59 -19.66 2.97
C GLY A 117 10.44 -19.73 3.97
N GLU A 118 10.72 -20.27 5.14
CA GLU A 118 9.76 -20.28 6.27
C GLU A 118 9.70 -18.89 6.90
N ALA A 119 8.49 -18.39 7.15
CA ALA A 119 8.29 -17.11 7.81
C ALA A 119 8.72 -17.20 9.29
N VAL A 120 9.62 -16.31 9.68
CA VAL A 120 10.16 -16.20 11.06
C VAL A 120 9.34 -15.18 11.87
N ASP A 121 9.07 -14.02 11.28
CA ASP A 121 8.34 -12.93 11.93
C ASP A 121 7.65 -12.06 10.87
N THR A 122 6.35 -11.83 11.03
CA THR A 122 5.57 -11.02 10.07
C THR A 122 5.52 -9.53 10.43
N THR A 123 6.15 -9.14 11.56
CA THR A 123 6.17 -7.75 12.04
C THR A 123 6.87 -6.85 11.01
N GLY A 124 6.19 -5.79 10.57
CA GLY A 124 6.73 -4.81 9.64
C GLY A 124 6.73 -5.25 8.16
N ALA A 125 6.24 -6.46 7.82
CA ALA A 125 6.16 -6.89 6.43
C ALA A 125 5.27 -5.96 5.58
N GLY A 126 4.17 -5.46 6.16
CA GLY A 126 3.31 -4.45 5.53
C GLY A 126 4.06 -3.15 5.26
N ASP A 127 4.83 -2.66 6.24
CA ASP A 127 5.62 -1.42 6.10
C ASP A 127 6.72 -1.58 5.04
N ALA A 128 7.40 -2.74 5.01
CA ALA A 128 8.38 -3.06 3.98
C ALA A 128 7.74 -3.05 2.58
N CYS A 129 6.55 -3.63 2.46
CA CYS A 129 5.76 -3.65 1.23
C CYS A 129 5.40 -2.23 0.77
N VAL A 130 4.83 -1.42 1.68
CA VAL A 130 4.46 -0.01 1.41
C VAL A 130 5.68 0.82 1.02
N GLY A 131 6.79 0.67 1.75
CA GLY A 131 8.02 1.39 1.46
C GLY A 131 8.60 1.09 0.08
N ALA A 132 8.64 -0.20 -0.30
CA ALA A 132 9.14 -0.63 -1.61
C ALA A 132 8.18 -0.21 -2.75
N LEU A 133 6.86 -0.32 -2.55
CA LEU A 133 5.85 0.19 -3.48
C LEU A 133 6.05 1.70 -3.74
N ALA A 134 6.18 2.49 -2.67
CA ALA A 134 6.39 3.92 -2.77
C ALA A 134 7.71 4.26 -3.50
N ALA A 135 8.81 3.56 -3.16
CA ALA A 135 10.10 3.75 -3.81
C ALA A 135 10.05 3.42 -5.30
N ALA A 136 9.41 2.31 -5.69
CA ALA A 136 9.25 1.92 -7.08
C ALA A 136 8.46 2.97 -7.87
N MET A 137 7.37 3.46 -7.30
CA MET A 137 6.58 4.52 -7.92
C MET A 137 7.37 5.83 -8.01
N ALA A 138 8.14 6.22 -7.00
CA ALA A 138 9.01 7.41 -7.05
C ALA A 138 10.05 7.30 -8.17
N LEU A 139 10.54 6.10 -8.45
CA LEU A 139 11.45 5.82 -9.56
C LEU A 139 10.76 5.77 -10.94
N GLY A 140 9.44 5.99 -11.01
CA GLY A 140 8.66 6.06 -12.24
C GLY A 140 8.17 4.71 -12.77
N LYS A 141 8.26 3.63 -11.99
CA LYS A 141 7.73 2.32 -12.42
C LYS A 141 6.20 2.34 -12.56
N PRO A 142 5.64 1.56 -13.50
CA PRO A 142 4.20 1.29 -13.55
C PRO A 142 3.70 0.72 -12.22
N PHE A 143 2.43 1.00 -11.88
CA PHE A 143 1.86 0.55 -10.60
C PHE A 143 1.94 -0.97 -10.40
N THR A 144 1.70 -1.75 -11.44
CA THR A 144 1.76 -3.23 -11.38
C THR A 144 3.17 -3.76 -11.05
N GLU A 145 4.21 -3.11 -11.57
CA GLU A 145 5.59 -3.44 -11.23
C GLU A 145 5.93 -3.00 -9.79
N ALA A 146 5.43 -1.84 -9.38
CA ALA A 146 5.59 -1.34 -8.02
C ALA A 146 4.91 -2.27 -6.99
N VAL A 147 3.73 -2.83 -7.31
CA VAL A 147 3.08 -3.88 -6.50
C VAL A 147 3.99 -5.09 -6.37
N SER A 148 4.61 -5.55 -7.45
CA SER A 148 5.53 -6.70 -7.42
C SER A 148 6.78 -6.43 -6.56
N ASP A 149 7.34 -5.22 -6.62
CA ASP A 149 8.45 -4.82 -5.76
C ASP A 149 8.02 -4.76 -4.28
N GLY A 150 6.82 -4.24 -3.99
CA GLY A 150 6.23 -4.24 -2.65
C GLY A 150 6.09 -5.66 -2.10
N ILE A 151 5.47 -6.56 -2.86
CA ILE A 151 5.29 -7.96 -2.45
C ILE A 151 6.64 -8.65 -2.23
N ARG A 152 7.64 -8.41 -3.08
CA ARG A 152 8.98 -8.94 -2.89
C ARG A 152 9.59 -8.48 -1.57
N ALA A 153 9.48 -7.20 -1.25
CA ALA A 153 9.99 -6.65 0.01
C ALA A 153 9.28 -7.26 1.22
N GLY A 154 7.95 -7.32 1.23
CA GLY A 154 7.17 -7.96 2.29
C GLY A 154 7.52 -9.43 2.47
N SER A 155 7.61 -10.21 1.37
CA SER A 155 8.00 -11.62 1.39
C SER A 155 9.44 -11.84 1.88
N THR A 156 10.34 -10.86 1.70
CA THR A 156 11.70 -10.93 2.22
C THR A 156 11.74 -10.56 3.71
N ALA A 157 11.00 -9.55 4.13
CA ALA A 157 11.00 -9.06 5.50
C ALA A 157 10.61 -10.16 6.51
N VAL A 158 9.68 -11.05 6.16
CA VAL A 158 9.22 -12.12 7.06
C VAL A 158 10.28 -13.19 7.36
N LEU A 159 11.41 -13.21 6.67
CA LEU A 159 12.49 -14.20 6.85
C LEU A 159 13.44 -13.87 8.01
N ALA A 160 13.31 -12.69 8.62
CA ALA A 160 14.15 -12.24 9.72
C ALA A 160 13.29 -11.67 10.87
N PRO A 161 13.77 -11.77 12.14
CA PRO A 161 13.01 -11.28 13.26
C PRO A 161 13.01 -9.75 13.34
N GLY A 162 11.87 -9.20 13.79
CA GLY A 162 11.66 -7.77 14.05
C GLY A 162 11.43 -6.95 12.77
N ALA A 163 10.81 -5.78 12.91
CA ALA A 163 10.50 -4.89 11.80
C ALA A 163 11.78 -4.26 11.21
N ALA A 164 12.29 -3.19 11.82
CA ALA A 164 13.44 -2.46 11.31
C ALA A 164 14.70 -3.32 11.07
N PRO A 165 15.07 -4.30 11.93
CA PRO A 165 16.20 -5.17 11.65
C PRO A 165 16.06 -5.99 10.37
N SER A 166 14.84 -6.48 10.03
CA SER A 166 14.61 -7.27 8.82
C SER A 166 14.80 -6.45 7.54
N TYR A 167 14.64 -5.12 7.60
CA TYR A 167 14.76 -4.25 6.42
C TYR A 167 16.17 -4.15 5.87
N ALA A 168 17.20 -4.50 6.65
CA ALA A 168 18.57 -4.54 6.17
C ALA A 168 18.80 -5.58 5.05
N THR A 169 17.93 -6.59 4.95
CA THR A 169 18.00 -7.66 3.95
C THR A 169 17.13 -7.42 2.72
N LEU A 170 16.35 -6.33 2.70
CA LEU A 170 15.43 -6.06 1.61
C LEU A 170 16.14 -5.83 0.27
N PRO A 171 15.57 -6.34 -0.83
CA PRO A 171 16.10 -6.07 -2.16
C PRO A 171 15.98 -4.58 -2.48
N ARG A 172 17.01 -4.03 -3.13
CA ARG A 172 16.97 -2.64 -3.59
C ARG A 172 15.95 -2.50 -4.72
N VAL A 173 15.11 -1.49 -4.62
CA VAL A 173 14.26 -1.06 -5.73
C VAL A 173 15.13 -0.28 -6.71
N THR A 174 15.19 -0.70 -7.96
CA THR A 174 15.98 -0.06 -9.03
C THR A 174 15.05 0.51 -10.10
N ARG A 175 15.53 1.48 -10.85
CA ARG A 175 14.83 1.92 -12.07
C ARG A 175 14.71 0.74 -13.05
N ALA A 176 13.63 0.78 -13.81
CA ALA A 176 13.42 -0.17 -14.91
C ALA A 176 14.48 0.01 -16.01
#